data_a64a086712be162c7b51a98fb322ffdb
#
_entry.id   a64a086712be162c7b51a98fb322ffdb
#
_cell.length_a   1.000
_cell.length_b   1.000
_cell.length_c   1.000
_cell.angle_alpha   90.00
_cell.angle_beta   90.00
_cell.angle_gamma   90.00
#
_symmetry.space_group_name_H-M   'P 1'
#
loop_
_entity.id
_entity.type
_entity.pdbx_description
1 polymer ?
#
loop_
_entity_poly.entity_id
_entity_poly.type
_entity_poly.pdbx_seq_one_letter_code
_entity_poly.pdbx_strand_id
1 'polypeptide(L)'
;MAKSDAVKDDEKAARREAKKSAFKAANEIAESIATTNVKQGDGFVQHVFDDYETYRRVQEEGNKAKLGAQFVKKTHIFFLADWMQAQDRKGPIDFGLCHGVRRGKEQAWFRKKLNDANIIGTDISETATQFENTVQWDFHNENPDWEGRADFVYTNSWDHAYDPAKAFTAWVKCLKPGGWLFLDHTRGHMPKASNVLDPFGATREAVMRLL
;
A
#
# COMPACT_ATOMS: atom_id res chain seq x y z
N MET A 1 31.98 14.04 -7.17
CA MET A 1 32.35 12.94 -8.08
C MET A 1 31.15 12.04 -8.32
N ALA A 2 30.76 11.81 -9.58
CA ALA A 2 29.72 10.82 -9.90
C ALA A 2 30.28 9.42 -9.60
N LYS A 3 29.46 8.57 -8.90
CA LYS A 3 29.81 7.16 -8.69
C LYS A 3 29.93 6.48 -10.05
N SER A 4 30.90 5.57 -10.21
CA SER A 4 31.04 4.79 -11.43
C SER A 4 29.79 3.92 -11.65
N ASP A 5 29.46 3.58 -12.91
CA ASP A 5 28.25 2.80 -13.22
C ASP A 5 28.30 1.40 -12.58
N ALA A 6 29.47 0.79 -12.46
CA ALA A 6 29.65 -0.47 -11.73
C ALA A 6 29.25 -0.36 -10.24
N VAL A 7 29.63 0.71 -9.54
CA VAL A 7 29.24 0.92 -8.13
C VAL A 7 27.73 1.10 -7.99
N LYS A 8 27.08 1.75 -8.95
CA LYS A 8 25.60 1.90 -8.95
C LYS A 8 24.88 0.56 -9.18
N ASP A 9 25.43 -0.29 -10.04
CA ASP A 9 24.86 -1.62 -10.31
C ASP A 9 25.02 -2.56 -9.12
N ASP A 10 26.15 -2.54 -8.43
CA ASP A 10 26.38 -3.29 -7.19
C ASP A 10 25.44 -2.83 -6.07
N GLU A 11 25.29 -1.52 -5.86
CA GLU A 11 24.34 -0.97 -4.89
C GLU A 11 22.88 -1.38 -5.21
N LYS A 12 22.50 -1.40 -6.48
CA LYS A 12 21.19 -1.81 -6.93
C LYS A 12 20.95 -3.30 -6.71
N ALA A 13 21.95 -4.13 -6.99
CA ALA A 13 21.90 -5.58 -6.74
C ALA A 13 21.77 -5.88 -5.23
N ALA A 14 22.58 -5.23 -4.39
CA ALA A 14 22.51 -5.38 -2.94
C ALA A 14 21.13 -4.96 -2.37
N ARG A 15 20.57 -3.85 -2.84
CA ARG A 15 19.21 -3.42 -2.43
C ARG A 15 18.13 -4.41 -2.86
N ARG A 16 18.27 -5.02 -4.03
CA ARG A 16 17.32 -6.04 -4.51
C ARG A 16 17.39 -7.29 -3.65
N GLU A 17 18.59 -7.72 -3.28
CA GLU A 17 18.77 -8.90 -2.43
C GLU A 17 18.28 -8.67 -1.01
N ALA A 18 18.62 -7.53 -0.40
CA ALA A 18 18.10 -7.14 0.91
C ALA A 18 16.56 -7.10 0.93
N LYS A 19 15.92 -6.61 -0.14
CA LYS A 19 14.47 -6.60 -0.28
C LYS A 19 13.88 -8.00 -0.33
N LYS A 20 14.50 -8.92 -1.09
CA LYS A 20 14.05 -10.32 -1.17
C LYS A 20 14.19 -11.02 0.17
N SER A 21 15.31 -10.84 0.86
CA SER A 21 15.56 -11.40 2.19
C SER A 21 14.54 -10.91 3.21
N ALA A 22 14.26 -9.60 3.24
CA ALA A 22 13.25 -9.03 4.13
C ALA A 22 11.83 -9.57 3.83
N PHE A 23 11.49 -9.74 2.56
CA PHE A 23 10.20 -10.32 2.16
C PHE A 23 10.09 -11.79 2.57
N LYS A 24 11.15 -12.58 2.36
CA LYS A 24 11.20 -13.98 2.77
C LYS A 24 11.02 -14.12 4.29
N ALA A 25 11.79 -13.36 5.07
CA ALA A 25 11.68 -13.37 6.53
C ALA A 25 10.29 -12.98 7.02
N ALA A 26 9.66 -11.98 6.39
CA ALA A 26 8.30 -11.57 6.74
C ALA A 26 7.26 -12.66 6.44
N ASN A 27 7.41 -13.42 5.35
CA ASN A 27 6.51 -14.54 5.04
C ASN A 27 6.70 -15.69 6.05
N GLU A 28 7.94 -16.04 6.40
CA GLU A 28 8.23 -17.07 7.42
C GLU A 28 7.60 -16.71 8.77
N ILE A 29 7.66 -15.43 9.16
CA ILE A 29 6.99 -14.93 10.36
C ILE A 29 5.48 -15.07 10.23
N ALA A 30 4.88 -14.64 9.13
CA ALA A 30 3.46 -14.73 8.88
C ALA A 30 2.94 -16.18 8.98
N GLU A 31 3.62 -17.10 8.31
CA GLU A 31 3.30 -18.54 8.33
C GLU A 31 3.48 -19.18 9.73
N SER A 32 4.38 -18.64 10.56
CA SER A 32 4.53 -19.08 11.96
C SER A 32 3.42 -18.59 12.87
N ILE A 33 2.73 -17.50 12.53
CA ILE A 33 1.65 -16.91 13.31
C ILE A 33 0.30 -17.52 12.94
N ALA A 34 0.06 -17.74 11.63
CA ALA A 34 -1.25 -18.14 11.13
C ALA A 34 -1.18 -19.22 10.06
N THR A 35 -2.15 -20.13 10.14
CA THR A 35 -2.60 -20.95 9.03
C THR A 35 -3.93 -20.38 8.54
N THR A 36 -4.12 -20.26 7.24
CA THR A 36 -5.33 -19.68 6.67
C THR A 36 -6.07 -20.68 5.79
N ASN A 37 -7.39 -20.57 5.74
CA ASN A 37 -8.18 -21.20 4.73
C ASN A 37 -8.07 -20.40 3.41
N VAL A 38 -8.10 -21.08 2.26
CA VAL A 38 -7.99 -20.43 0.97
C VAL A 38 -9.33 -20.43 0.25
N LYS A 39 -9.86 -19.23 -0.03
CA LYS A 39 -11.03 -19.01 -0.87
C LYS A 39 -10.57 -18.61 -2.28
N GLN A 40 -11.12 -19.25 -3.29
CA GLN A 40 -10.85 -18.94 -4.70
C GLN A 40 -12.15 -18.56 -5.40
N GLY A 41 -12.05 -17.61 -6.32
CA GLY A 41 -13.16 -17.18 -7.16
C GLY A 41 -12.68 -16.78 -8.56
N ASP A 42 -13.59 -16.20 -9.34
CA ASP A 42 -13.25 -15.74 -10.68
C ASP A 42 -12.24 -14.59 -10.64
N GLY A 43 -11.00 -14.92 -10.91
CA GLY A 43 -9.89 -13.99 -10.97
C GLY A 43 -9.30 -13.56 -9.62
N PHE A 44 -9.62 -14.22 -8.51
CA PHE A 44 -9.00 -13.91 -7.22
C PHE A 44 -8.68 -15.15 -6.37
N VAL A 45 -7.74 -14.98 -5.45
CA VAL A 45 -7.43 -15.88 -4.34
C VAL A 45 -7.37 -15.07 -3.06
N GLN A 46 -7.96 -15.57 -1.98
CA GLN A 46 -7.98 -14.91 -0.68
C GLN A 46 -7.65 -15.91 0.42
N HIS A 47 -6.69 -15.56 1.25
CA HIS A 47 -6.38 -16.23 2.50
C HIS A 47 -7.31 -15.69 3.59
N VAL A 48 -8.08 -16.57 4.21
CA VAL A 48 -9.08 -16.24 5.24
C VAL A 48 -8.53 -16.62 6.61
N PHE A 49 -8.40 -15.64 7.47
CA PHE A 49 -7.96 -15.81 8.86
C PHE A 49 -9.12 -16.25 9.74
N ASP A 50 -8.83 -16.98 10.81
CA ASP A 50 -9.83 -17.43 11.78
C ASP A 50 -10.43 -16.26 12.56
N ASP A 51 -9.63 -15.21 12.81
CA ASP A 51 -10.05 -14.00 13.51
C ASP A 51 -9.23 -12.76 13.07
N TYR A 52 -9.75 -11.58 13.40
CA TYR A 52 -9.12 -10.30 13.10
C TYR A 52 -7.78 -10.09 13.83
N GLU A 53 -7.67 -10.55 15.06
CA GLU A 53 -6.46 -10.34 15.86
C GLU A 53 -5.27 -11.11 15.28
N THR A 54 -5.50 -12.32 14.80
CA THR A 54 -4.51 -13.13 14.08
C THR A 54 -4.07 -12.42 12.79
N TYR A 55 -5.03 -11.91 11.99
CA TYR A 55 -4.71 -11.10 10.81
C TYR A 55 -3.86 -9.88 11.19
N ARG A 56 -4.31 -9.08 12.15
CA ARG A 56 -3.62 -7.86 12.61
C ARG A 56 -2.17 -8.16 13.00
N ARG A 57 -1.97 -9.20 13.80
CA ARG A 57 -0.64 -9.64 14.24
C ARG A 57 0.26 -10.04 13.07
N VAL A 58 -0.27 -10.78 12.09
CA VAL A 58 0.47 -11.13 10.87
C VAL A 58 0.93 -9.87 10.13
N GLN A 59 0.05 -8.88 9.95
CA GLN A 59 0.38 -7.65 9.25
C GLN A 59 1.40 -6.80 10.03
N GLU A 60 1.24 -6.65 11.33
CA GLU A 60 2.17 -5.88 12.17
C GLU A 60 3.58 -6.49 12.18
N GLU A 61 3.71 -7.78 12.42
CA GLU A 61 5.01 -8.45 12.47
C GLU A 61 5.67 -8.54 11.09
N GLY A 62 4.90 -8.83 10.06
CA GLY A 62 5.37 -8.79 8.67
C GLY A 62 5.83 -7.39 8.24
N ASN A 63 5.14 -6.32 8.71
CA ASN A 63 5.53 -4.94 8.50
C ASN A 63 6.88 -4.63 9.17
N LYS A 64 7.03 -4.97 10.45
CA LYS A 64 8.28 -4.79 11.21
C LYS A 64 9.46 -5.48 10.54
N ALA A 65 9.30 -6.71 10.07
CA ALA A 65 10.35 -7.47 9.37
C ALA A 65 10.76 -6.82 8.03
N LYS A 66 9.83 -6.13 7.35
CA LYS A 66 10.06 -5.41 6.08
C LYS A 66 10.39 -3.93 6.27
N LEU A 67 10.53 -3.41 7.51
CA LEU A 67 10.60 -1.98 7.78
C LEU A 67 11.70 -1.27 6.98
N GLY A 68 12.86 -1.90 6.80
CA GLY A 68 13.97 -1.36 6.01
C GLY A 68 13.76 -1.35 4.49
N ALA A 69 12.80 -2.12 3.96
CA ALA A 69 12.61 -2.28 2.52
C ALA A 69 11.68 -1.19 1.93
N GLN A 70 11.97 -0.75 0.70
CA GLN A 70 11.12 0.17 -0.07
C GLN A 70 10.65 -0.53 -1.35
N PHE A 71 9.32 -0.66 -1.52
CA PHE A 71 8.72 -1.36 -2.65
C PHE A 71 8.35 -0.40 -3.78
N VAL A 72 7.71 0.70 -3.47
CA VAL A 72 7.34 1.75 -4.42
C VAL A 72 8.55 2.59 -4.79
N LYS A 73 8.65 3.01 -6.04
CA LYS A 73 9.72 3.92 -6.51
C LYS A 73 9.26 5.36 -6.43
N LYS A 74 10.16 6.26 -6.03
CA LYS A 74 9.90 7.71 -6.05
C LYS A 74 9.45 8.23 -7.42
N THR A 75 10.06 7.73 -8.50
CA THR A 75 9.71 8.11 -9.87
C THR A 75 8.29 7.73 -10.24
N HIS A 76 7.74 6.65 -9.68
CA HIS A 76 6.36 6.26 -9.89
C HIS A 76 5.40 7.24 -9.21
N ILE A 77 5.64 7.58 -7.94
CA ILE A 77 4.83 8.57 -7.23
C ILE A 77 4.90 9.95 -7.90
N PHE A 78 6.09 10.34 -8.37
CA PHE A 78 6.24 11.59 -9.12
C PHE A 78 5.45 11.58 -10.42
N PHE A 79 5.45 10.47 -11.15
CA PHE A 79 4.63 10.31 -12.36
C PHE A 79 3.13 10.46 -12.06
N LEU A 80 2.61 9.82 -10.99
CA LEU A 80 1.21 9.96 -10.60
C LEU A 80 0.87 11.42 -10.21
N ALA A 81 1.75 12.08 -9.47
CA ALA A 81 1.56 13.48 -9.09
C ALA A 81 1.57 14.41 -10.32
N ASP A 82 2.51 14.23 -11.26
CA ASP A 82 2.56 14.98 -12.49
C ASP A 82 1.31 14.73 -13.35
N TRP A 83 0.85 13.47 -13.42
CA TRP A 83 -0.38 13.12 -14.13
C TRP A 83 -1.61 13.81 -13.51
N MET A 84 -1.76 13.81 -12.19
CA MET A 84 -2.86 14.50 -11.51
C MET A 84 -2.86 16.00 -11.74
N GLN A 85 -1.67 16.63 -11.74
CA GLN A 85 -1.54 18.09 -12.01
C GLN A 85 -1.87 18.46 -13.46
N ALA A 86 -1.70 17.53 -14.39
CA ALA A 86 -2.01 17.72 -15.81
C ALA A 86 -3.51 17.53 -16.14
N GLN A 87 -4.33 17.05 -15.20
CA GLN A 87 -5.75 16.88 -15.45
C GLN A 87 -6.49 18.23 -15.39
N ASP A 88 -7.53 18.38 -16.23
CA ASP A 88 -8.45 19.52 -16.13
C ASP A 88 -9.33 19.38 -14.89
N ARG A 89 -9.00 20.15 -13.86
CA ARG A 89 -9.69 20.12 -12.56
C ARG A 89 -9.87 21.51 -11.97
N LYS A 90 -10.89 21.67 -11.14
CA LYS A 90 -11.10 22.90 -10.37
C LYS A 90 -10.26 22.89 -9.09
N GLY A 91 -9.30 23.77 -9.00
CA GLY A 91 -8.47 24.00 -7.81
C GLY A 91 -7.28 23.04 -7.64
N PRO A 92 -6.44 23.31 -6.65
CA PRO A 92 -5.26 22.51 -6.33
C PRO A 92 -5.63 21.14 -5.76
N ILE A 93 -4.63 20.25 -5.65
CA ILE A 93 -4.71 19.03 -4.84
C ILE A 93 -4.36 19.44 -3.42
N ASP A 94 -5.33 19.37 -2.49
CA ASP A 94 -5.16 19.85 -1.12
C ASP A 94 -5.01 18.71 -0.11
N PHE A 95 -5.73 17.60 -0.33
CA PHE A 95 -5.75 16.48 0.60
C PHE A 95 -5.68 15.14 -0.11
N GLY A 96 -4.84 14.22 0.40
CA GLY A 96 -4.74 12.87 -0.13
C GLY A 96 -4.39 11.85 0.95
N LEU A 97 -4.70 10.59 0.66
CA LEU A 97 -4.42 9.46 1.54
C LEU A 97 -3.53 8.44 0.83
N CYS A 98 -2.57 7.91 1.55
CA CYS A 98 -1.73 6.80 1.10
C CYS A 98 -1.87 5.64 2.10
N HIS A 99 -2.46 4.51 1.71
CA HIS A 99 -2.69 3.38 2.60
C HIS A 99 -1.58 2.33 2.52
N GLY A 100 -1.21 1.75 3.67
CA GLY A 100 -0.19 0.71 3.77
C GLY A 100 1.23 1.20 3.47
N VAL A 101 1.58 2.41 3.93
CA VAL A 101 2.84 3.09 3.57
C VAL A 101 4.06 2.65 4.36
N ARG A 102 3.88 1.84 5.40
CA ARG A 102 4.91 1.32 6.31
C ARG A 102 5.83 2.40 6.89
N ARG A 103 6.62 3.09 6.10
CA ARG A 103 7.63 4.07 6.52
C ARG A 103 7.44 5.45 5.90
N GLY A 104 6.26 5.75 5.45
CA GLY A 104 5.86 7.10 5.07
C GLY A 104 6.58 7.70 3.86
N LYS A 105 7.07 6.89 2.93
CA LYS A 105 7.77 7.44 1.75
C LYS A 105 6.82 7.94 0.69
N GLU A 106 5.71 7.27 0.47
CA GLU A 106 4.74 7.57 -0.57
C GLU A 106 4.12 8.95 -0.37
N GLN A 107 3.53 9.22 0.82
CA GLN A 107 2.98 10.54 1.13
C GLN A 107 4.04 11.65 1.13
N ALA A 108 5.26 11.36 1.62
CA ALA A 108 6.34 12.33 1.60
C ALA A 108 6.75 12.73 0.17
N TRP A 109 6.71 11.79 -0.78
CA TRP A 109 7.01 12.06 -2.17
C TRP A 109 5.87 12.79 -2.88
N PHE A 110 4.59 12.44 -2.60
CA PHE A 110 3.45 13.20 -3.10
C PHE A 110 3.49 14.64 -2.59
N ARG A 111 3.68 14.87 -1.28
CA ARG A 111 3.80 16.20 -0.70
C ARG A 111 4.86 17.03 -1.40
N LYS A 112 6.05 16.45 -1.60
CA LYS A 112 7.14 17.12 -2.32
C LYS A 112 6.77 17.60 -3.73
N LYS A 113 5.89 16.87 -4.42
CA LYS A 113 5.47 17.19 -5.80
C LYS A 113 4.22 18.06 -5.86
N LEU A 114 3.38 18.02 -4.83
CA LEU A 114 2.07 18.68 -4.78
C LEU A 114 2.09 19.91 -3.86
N ASN A 115 3.20 20.66 -3.84
CA ASN A 115 3.34 21.92 -3.10
C ASN A 115 2.95 21.81 -1.61
N ASP A 116 3.45 20.78 -0.94
CA ASP A 116 3.18 20.47 0.47
C ASP A 116 1.70 20.27 0.83
N ALA A 117 0.89 19.84 -0.13
CA ALA A 117 -0.48 19.41 0.12
C ALA A 117 -0.55 18.47 1.34
N ASN A 118 -1.66 18.48 2.06
CA ASN A 118 -1.86 17.64 3.24
C ASN A 118 -2.08 16.18 2.83
N ILE A 119 -1.00 15.41 2.71
CA ILE A 119 -1.05 13.99 2.38
C ILE A 119 -0.72 13.17 3.60
N ILE A 120 -1.65 12.32 4.03
CA ILE A 120 -1.53 11.43 5.18
C ILE A 120 -1.24 10.01 4.71
N GLY A 121 -0.25 9.39 5.34
CA GLY A 121 0.00 7.96 5.20
C GLY A 121 -0.67 7.17 6.32
N THR A 122 -1.14 5.96 6.04
CA THR A 122 -1.67 5.05 7.06
C THR A 122 -0.94 3.72 7.03
N ASP A 123 -0.78 3.12 8.19
CA ASP A 123 -0.32 1.74 8.33
C ASP A 123 -0.91 1.12 9.60
N ILE A 124 -1.18 -0.19 9.57
CA ILE A 124 -1.77 -0.90 10.71
C ILE A 124 -0.77 -1.05 11.86
N SER A 125 0.53 -1.12 11.56
CA SER A 125 1.58 -1.30 12.54
C SER A 125 1.80 -0.04 13.39
N GLU A 126 2.08 -0.22 14.67
CA GLU A 126 2.49 0.85 15.59
C GLU A 126 3.74 1.62 15.13
N THR A 127 4.58 1.00 14.30
CA THR A 127 5.75 1.65 13.72
C THR A 127 5.40 2.85 12.82
N ALA A 128 4.15 2.97 12.37
CA ALA A 128 3.65 4.11 11.60
C ALA A 128 3.93 5.45 12.30
N THR A 129 3.75 5.50 13.62
CA THR A 129 3.90 6.72 14.43
C THR A 129 5.33 7.27 14.46
N GLN A 130 6.31 6.50 14.00
CA GLN A 130 7.72 6.92 13.90
C GLN A 130 7.99 7.79 12.65
N PHE A 131 7.04 7.88 11.73
CA PHE A 131 7.23 8.58 10.46
C PHE A 131 6.30 9.79 10.33
N GLU A 132 6.85 10.86 9.81
CA GLU A 132 6.13 12.11 9.62
C GLU A 132 4.89 11.93 8.72
N ASN A 133 3.79 12.58 9.08
CA ASN A 133 2.49 12.51 8.38
C ASN A 133 1.99 11.07 8.18
N THR A 134 2.29 10.19 9.13
CA THR A 134 1.82 8.81 9.13
C THR A 134 1.05 8.53 10.40
N VAL A 135 -0.12 7.93 10.28
CA VAL A 135 -0.97 7.53 11.40
C VAL A 135 -1.10 6.02 11.46
N GLN A 136 -1.13 5.46 12.67
CA GLN A 136 -1.51 4.07 12.85
C GLN A 136 -3.00 3.93 12.58
N TRP A 137 -3.37 3.23 11.53
CA TRP A 137 -4.75 3.05 11.11
C TRP A 137 -4.92 1.78 10.30
N ASP A 138 -5.94 0.99 10.63
CA ASP A 138 -6.38 -0.10 9.77
C ASP A 138 -7.24 0.46 8.63
N PHE A 139 -6.78 0.33 7.43
CA PHE A 139 -7.38 0.90 6.23
C PHE A 139 -8.75 0.29 5.85
N HIS A 140 -9.18 -0.79 6.53
CA HIS A 140 -10.55 -1.33 6.41
C HIS A 140 -11.58 -0.48 7.17
N ASN A 141 -11.13 0.39 8.07
CA ASN A 141 -12.01 1.19 8.88
C ASN A 141 -12.26 2.55 8.24
N GLU A 142 -13.52 2.97 8.26
CA GLU A 142 -13.92 4.32 7.87
C GLU A 142 -13.44 5.35 8.90
N ASN A 143 -12.97 6.49 8.43
CA ASN A 143 -12.64 7.63 9.28
C ASN A 143 -13.52 8.82 8.88
N PRO A 144 -14.43 9.27 9.78
CA PRO A 144 -15.33 10.39 9.49
C PRO A 144 -14.62 11.67 9.10
N ASP A 145 -13.40 11.90 9.60
CA ASP A 145 -12.62 13.11 9.28
C ASP A 145 -12.09 13.09 7.83
N TRP A 146 -12.13 11.97 7.14
CA TRP A 146 -11.64 11.83 5.77
C TRP A 146 -12.76 11.69 4.74
N GLU A 147 -14.00 11.46 5.17
CA GLU A 147 -15.15 11.20 4.30
C GLU A 147 -15.41 12.37 3.36
N GLY A 148 -15.45 12.08 2.06
CA GLY A 148 -15.70 13.06 0.99
C GLY A 148 -14.64 14.17 0.85
N ARG A 149 -13.43 13.99 1.42
CA ARG A 149 -12.42 15.06 1.48
C ARG A 149 -11.20 14.85 0.61
N ALA A 150 -10.87 13.60 0.29
CA ALA A 150 -9.64 13.30 -0.42
C ALA A 150 -9.75 13.62 -1.93
N ASP A 151 -8.76 14.33 -2.44
CA ASP A 151 -8.55 14.51 -3.89
C ASP A 151 -8.10 13.19 -4.52
N PHE A 152 -7.34 12.39 -3.75
CA PHE A 152 -6.95 11.05 -4.18
C PHE A 152 -6.71 10.13 -2.99
N VAL A 153 -6.88 8.85 -3.25
CA VAL A 153 -6.41 7.74 -2.40
C VAL A 153 -5.43 6.91 -3.23
N TYR A 154 -4.29 6.58 -2.66
CA TYR A 154 -3.26 5.74 -3.26
C TYR A 154 -2.92 4.55 -2.37
N THR A 155 -2.75 3.39 -2.96
CA THR A 155 -2.16 2.23 -2.28
C THR A 155 -1.42 1.29 -3.23
N ASN A 156 -0.32 0.73 -2.74
CA ASN A 156 0.41 -0.42 -3.30
C ASN A 156 0.21 -1.67 -2.44
N SER A 157 -0.66 -1.59 -1.43
CA SER A 157 -0.81 -2.62 -0.40
C SER A 157 -2.26 -3.13 -0.28
N TRP A 158 -3.03 -3.03 -1.36
CA TRP A 158 -4.41 -3.51 -1.38
C TRP A 158 -4.52 -5.04 -1.27
N ASP A 159 -3.46 -5.75 -1.63
CA ASP A 159 -3.28 -7.20 -1.48
C ASP A 159 -3.14 -7.65 -0.02
N HIS A 160 -2.89 -6.72 0.90
CA HIS A 160 -2.90 -6.96 2.34
C HIS A 160 -4.32 -6.98 2.95
N ALA A 161 -5.38 -6.70 2.18
CA ALA A 161 -6.74 -6.65 2.70
C ALA A 161 -7.28 -8.05 3.05
N TYR A 162 -7.73 -8.23 4.31
CA TYR A 162 -8.46 -9.43 4.72
C TYR A 162 -9.93 -9.40 4.28
N ASP A 163 -10.49 -8.20 4.09
CA ASP A 163 -11.81 -7.93 3.52
C ASP A 163 -11.69 -6.85 2.45
N PRO A 164 -11.38 -7.24 1.21
CA PRO A 164 -11.17 -6.28 0.13
C PRO A 164 -12.38 -5.39 -0.16
N ALA A 165 -13.59 -5.93 -0.05
CA ALA A 165 -14.82 -5.16 -0.31
C ALA A 165 -15.00 -4.05 0.74
N LYS A 166 -14.76 -4.37 2.02
CA LYS A 166 -14.79 -3.39 3.10
C LYS A 166 -13.72 -2.31 2.91
N ALA A 167 -12.48 -2.72 2.61
CA ALA A 167 -11.37 -1.80 2.41
C ALA A 167 -11.65 -0.83 1.25
N PHE A 168 -12.04 -1.33 0.09
CA PHE A 168 -12.29 -0.50 -1.09
C PHE A 168 -13.47 0.44 -0.87
N THR A 169 -14.53 -0.02 -0.18
CA THR A 169 -15.65 0.85 0.23
C THR A 169 -15.17 2.00 1.11
N ALA A 170 -14.35 1.72 2.12
CA ALA A 170 -13.81 2.75 3.00
C ALA A 170 -12.94 3.77 2.23
N TRP A 171 -12.13 3.32 1.28
CA TRP A 171 -11.29 4.21 0.48
C TRP A 171 -12.08 5.08 -0.48
N VAL A 172 -13.09 4.53 -1.15
CA VAL A 172 -13.97 5.30 -2.05
C VAL A 172 -14.74 6.35 -1.27
N LYS A 173 -15.21 6.05 -0.06
CA LYS A 173 -15.89 7.03 0.81
C LYS A 173 -15.02 8.22 1.19
N CYS A 174 -13.69 8.06 1.24
CA CYS A 174 -12.79 9.17 1.49
C CYS A 174 -12.74 10.18 0.34
N LEU A 175 -13.05 9.76 -0.90
CA LEU A 175 -12.90 10.59 -2.08
C LEU A 175 -13.98 11.67 -2.18
N LYS A 176 -13.59 12.89 -2.52
CA LYS A 176 -14.54 13.90 -3.02
C LYS A 176 -15.08 13.50 -4.40
N PRO A 177 -16.23 14.04 -4.82
CA PRO A 177 -16.70 13.85 -6.18
C PRO A 177 -15.64 14.22 -7.21
N GLY A 178 -15.29 13.30 -8.11
CA GLY A 178 -14.21 13.46 -9.08
C GLY A 178 -12.80 13.20 -8.55
N GLY A 179 -12.66 12.73 -7.31
CA GLY A 179 -11.39 12.28 -6.76
C GLY A 179 -10.91 10.96 -7.40
N TRP A 180 -9.62 10.64 -7.25
CA TRP A 180 -8.99 9.48 -7.87
C TRP A 180 -8.62 8.39 -6.87
N LEU A 181 -8.91 7.14 -7.21
CA LEU A 181 -8.38 5.97 -6.53
C LEU A 181 -7.26 5.35 -7.37
N PHE A 182 -6.03 5.36 -6.85
CA PHE A 182 -4.88 4.74 -7.47
C PHE A 182 -4.52 3.43 -6.77
N LEU A 183 -4.61 2.34 -7.49
CA LEU A 183 -4.23 1.00 -7.03
C LEU A 183 -3.06 0.51 -7.89
N ASP A 184 -1.89 0.33 -7.30
CA ASP A 184 -0.79 -0.30 -8.02
C ASP A 184 -1.14 -1.77 -8.27
N HIS A 185 -1.00 -2.21 -9.53
CA HIS A 185 -1.24 -3.60 -9.88
C HIS A 185 -0.01 -4.20 -10.58
N THR A 186 0.63 -5.14 -9.93
CA THR A 186 1.86 -5.79 -10.38
C THR A 186 1.71 -7.32 -10.39
N ARG A 187 2.76 -8.02 -10.81
CA ARG A 187 2.79 -9.49 -10.71
C ARG A 187 2.68 -10.01 -9.28
N GLY A 188 3.09 -9.20 -8.29
CA GLY A 188 2.96 -9.53 -6.87
C GLY A 188 1.52 -9.49 -6.35
N HIS A 189 0.63 -8.78 -7.04
CA HIS A 189 -0.78 -8.66 -6.68
C HIS A 189 -1.70 -9.69 -7.39
N MET A 190 -1.12 -10.54 -8.26
CA MET A 190 -1.90 -11.55 -8.99
C MET A 190 -2.34 -12.70 -8.06
N PRO A 191 -3.42 -13.43 -8.37
CA PRO A 191 -3.95 -14.52 -7.55
C PRO A 191 -2.89 -15.53 -7.10
N LYS A 192 -1.98 -15.91 -8.02
CA LYS A 192 -0.90 -16.87 -7.75
C LYS A 192 0.19 -16.38 -6.80
N ALA A 193 0.21 -15.09 -6.48
CA ALA A 193 1.19 -14.47 -5.58
C ALA A 193 0.64 -14.30 -4.17
N SER A 194 -0.67 -14.50 -3.95
CA SER A 194 -1.27 -14.40 -2.62
C SER A 194 -0.69 -15.45 -1.66
N ASN A 195 -0.55 -15.08 -0.42
CA ASN A 195 0.01 -15.89 0.66
C ASN A 195 -0.53 -15.37 2.00
N VAL A 196 -0.10 -15.90 3.12
CA VAL A 196 -0.59 -15.49 4.45
C VAL A 196 -0.31 -14.00 4.74
N LEU A 197 0.82 -13.47 4.28
CA LEU A 197 1.21 -12.07 4.50
C LEU A 197 0.49 -11.11 3.54
N ASP A 198 0.34 -11.51 2.27
CA ASP A 198 -0.37 -10.78 1.22
C ASP A 198 -1.66 -11.56 0.89
N PRO A 199 -2.71 -11.48 1.76
CA PRO A 199 -3.82 -12.44 1.77
C PRO A 199 -4.78 -12.33 0.60
N PHE A 200 -4.73 -11.26 -0.20
CA PHE A 200 -5.62 -11.07 -1.33
C PHE A 200 -4.86 -10.85 -2.63
N GLY A 201 -4.94 -11.81 -3.54
CA GLY A 201 -4.42 -11.66 -4.90
C GLY A 201 -5.57 -11.65 -5.92
N ALA A 202 -5.56 -10.70 -6.86
CA ALA A 202 -6.64 -10.59 -7.83
C ALA A 202 -6.13 -10.13 -9.21
N THR A 203 -6.85 -10.52 -10.28
CA THR A 203 -6.67 -9.92 -11.60
C THR A 203 -7.23 -8.49 -11.59
N ARG A 204 -6.80 -7.68 -12.55
CA ARG A 204 -7.31 -6.31 -12.68
C ARG A 204 -8.84 -6.29 -12.85
N GLU A 205 -9.37 -7.24 -13.64
CA GLU A 205 -10.81 -7.38 -13.89
C GLU A 205 -11.57 -7.73 -12.59
N ALA A 206 -10.99 -8.58 -11.73
CA ALA A 206 -11.58 -8.91 -10.44
C ALA A 206 -11.56 -7.72 -9.48
N VAL A 207 -10.47 -6.94 -9.45
CA VAL A 207 -10.41 -5.68 -8.67
C VAL A 207 -11.46 -4.68 -9.14
N MET A 208 -11.62 -4.50 -10.46
CA MET A 208 -12.62 -3.59 -11.03
C MET A 208 -14.07 -3.98 -10.73
N ARG A 209 -14.34 -5.26 -10.43
CA ARG A 209 -15.69 -5.70 -9.99
C ARG A 209 -15.98 -5.42 -8.52
N LEU A 210 -14.96 -5.10 -7.72
CA LEU A 210 -15.11 -4.71 -6.30
C LEU A 210 -15.32 -3.20 -6.13
N LEU A 211 -15.05 -2.41 -7.15
CA LEU A 211 -15.24 -0.95 -7.19
C LEU A 211 -16.59 -0.58 -7.82
#